data_820409cce2ce9ddf583fd08cecc7f50f
#
_entry.id   820409cce2ce9ddf583fd08cecc7f50f
#
_cell.length_a   1.000
_cell.length_b   1.000
_cell.length_c   1.000
_cell.angle_alpha   90.00
_cell.angle_beta   90.00
_cell.angle_gamma   90.00
#
_symmetry.space_group_name_H-M   'P 1'
#
loop_
_entity.id
_entity.type
_entity.pdbx_description
1 polymer ?
#
loop_
_entity_poly.entity_id
_entity_poly.type
_entity_poly.pdbx_seq_one_letter_code
_entity_poly.pdbx_strand_id
1 'polypeptide(L)'
;VLANVISSQHVHTRFGGVVPEIASRHHLELIDLVVQRALGEAGLTLADVGLLAATRGPGLVGALLVGFSYAKGLAAARRLAFVPIDHLQGHVAANFLLADGQAFEPPFVCLIASGGHTLLAHVRSHDGFEVLGRTLDDAAGEAFDKGARMLGLGYPGGAALERLAAGGEPTAFDFPAGGARPRAGLGVGRIEFARSLDFSFAGLKTALLYRVRELLKDEEDLRTLGPDLAASYQAAILDSLIARCEQALDATGLDRLAVGGGVAANGELRRRLAAIGATVHVPAPVLCTDNAAMIASAARFSPALAYPDYLSLDVYATGESPRENR
;
A
#
# COMPACT_ATOMS: atom_id res chain seq x y z
N VAL A 1 9.93 17.10 -7.48
CA VAL A 1 8.54 17.00 -7.93
C VAL A 1 8.01 18.39 -8.17
N LEU A 2 7.56 18.70 -9.39
CA LEU A 2 7.00 20.01 -9.76
C LEU A 2 5.50 20.08 -9.45
N ALA A 3 4.77 18.96 -9.68
CA ALA A 3 3.36 18.83 -9.33
C ALA A 3 3.06 17.37 -8.95
N ASN A 4 2.08 17.17 -8.07
CA ASN A 4 1.59 15.86 -7.67
C ASN A 4 0.09 15.96 -7.36
N VAL A 5 -0.74 15.85 -8.40
CA VAL A 5 -2.19 15.99 -8.28
C VAL A 5 -2.82 14.64 -7.92
N ILE A 6 -3.43 14.58 -6.74
CA ILE A 6 -4.12 13.40 -6.22
C ILE A 6 -5.62 13.67 -6.23
N SER A 7 -6.39 12.76 -6.85
CA SER A 7 -7.85 12.80 -6.88
C SER A 7 -8.41 11.55 -6.21
N SER A 8 -8.99 11.71 -5.03
CA SER A 8 -9.60 10.62 -4.26
C SER A 8 -11.07 10.42 -4.65
N GLN A 9 -11.47 9.16 -4.83
CA GLN A 9 -12.83 8.80 -5.26
C GLN A 9 -13.73 8.52 -4.05
N HIS A 10 -14.31 9.57 -3.44
CA HIS A 10 -15.20 9.45 -2.28
C HIS A 10 -16.53 8.73 -2.58
N VAL A 11 -16.89 8.55 -3.85
CA VAL A 11 -18.11 7.84 -4.26
C VAL A 11 -18.19 6.42 -3.70
N HIS A 12 -17.03 5.78 -3.51
CA HIS A 12 -16.93 4.42 -2.97
C HIS A 12 -17.33 4.28 -1.49
N THR A 13 -17.36 5.38 -0.74
CA THR A 13 -17.83 5.39 0.66
C THR A 13 -19.24 4.83 0.80
N ARG A 14 -20.12 5.08 -0.17
CA ARG A 14 -21.50 4.57 -0.18
C ARG A 14 -21.59 3.05 -0.30
N PHE A 15 -20.56 2.42 -0.85
CA PHE A 15 -20.53 0.97 -1.10
C PHE A 15 -19.67 0.23 -0.06
N GLY A 16 -19.01 0.98 0.82
CA GLY A 16 -18.12 0.42 1.85
C GLY A 16 -16.88 -0.28 1.28
N GLY A 17 -16.44 0.09 0.08
CA GLY A 17 -15.25 -0.43 -0.61
C GLY A 17 -15.24 -0.06 -2.08
N VAL A 18 -14.13 -0.27 -2.76
CA VAL A 18 -13.98 0.07 -4.18
C VAL A 18 -14.87 -0.81 -5.06
N VAL A 19 -15.66 -0.17 -5.93
CA VAL A 19 -16.43 -0.82 -6.99
C VAL A 19 -15.68 -0.61 -8.31
N PRO A 20 -15.12 -1.68 -8.93
CA PRO A 20 -14.18 -1.56 -10.06
C PRO A 20 -14.74 -0.79 -11.27
N GLU A 21 -16.01 -1.02 -11.61
CA GLU A 21 -16.65 -0.33 -12.74
C GLU A 21 -16.83 1.18 -12.47
N ILE A 22 -17.23 1.55 -11.25
CA ILE A 22 -17.37 2.95 -10.85
C ILE A 22 -15.99 3.62 -10.87
N ALA A 23 -14.95 2.92 -10.37
CA ALA A 23 -13.58 3.43 -10.36
C ALA A 23 -13.09 3.75 -11.77
N SER A 24 -13.26 2.84 -12.73
CA SER A 24 -12.80 3.05 -14.11
C SER A 24 -13.56 4.19 -14.82
N ARG A 25 -14.88 4.30 -14.64
CA ARG A 25 -15.67 5.42 -15.19
C ARG A 25 -15.21 6.76 -14.62
N HIS A 26 -14.98 6.83 -13.33
CA HIS A 26 -14.50 8.05 -12.68
C HIS A 26 -13.10 8.45 -13.14
N HIS A 27 -12.21 7.47 -13.35
CA HIS A 27 -10.90 7.74 -13.96
C HIS A 27 -11.04 8.34 -15.36
N LEU A 28 -11.93 7.78 -16.20
CA LEU A 28 -12.15 8.26 -17.55
C LEU A 28 -12.68 9.71 -17.58
N GLU A 29 -13.56 10.06 -16.65
CA GLU A 29 -14.13 11.41 -16.53
C GLU A 29 -13.11 12.45 -16.08
N LEU A 30 -12.15 12.07 -15.24
CA LEU A 30 -11.24 13.02 -14.58
C LEU A 30 -9.84 13.09 -15.18
N ILE A 31 -9.42 12.13 -16.01
CA ILE A 31 -8.02 12.01 -16.41
C ILE A 31 -7.48 13.25 -17.11
N ASP A 32 -8.24 13.83 -18.03
CA ASP A 32 -7.86 15.07 -18.72
C ASP A 32 -7.71 16.25 -17.75
N LEU A 33 -8.66 16.40 -16.83
CA LEU A 33 -8.64 17.48 -15.84
C LEU A 33 -7.44 17.36 -14.90
N VAL A 34 -7.12 16.14 -14.46
CA VAL A 34 -5.97 15.87 -13.58
C VAL A 34 -4.66 16.17 -14.30
N VAL A 35 -4.52 15.76 -15.57
CA VAL A 35 -3.31 16.02 -16.37
C VAL A 35 -3.15 17.52 -16.64
N GLN A 36 -4.22 18.22 -17.06
CA GLN A 36 -4.19 19.67 -17.28
C GLN A 36 -3.83 20.42 -16.01
N ARG A 37 -4.40 20.03 -14.89
CA ARG A 37 -4.08 20.64 -13.59
C ARG A 37 -2.61 20.42 -13.20
N ALA A 38 -2.08 19.21 -13.38
CA ALA A 38 -0.70 18.90 -13.07
C ALA A 38 0.28 19.72 -13.92
N LEU A 39 0.01 19.86 -15.22
CA LEU A 39 0.81 20.72 -16.12
C LEU A 39 0.71 22.19 -15.70
N GLY A 40 -0.50 22.68 -15.38
CA GLY A 40 -0.69 24.06 -14.92
C GLY A 40 0.03 24.37 -13.60
N GLU A 41 -0.07 23.48 -12.61
CA GLU A 41 0.65 23.62 -11.32
C GLU A 41 2.18 23.56 -11.51
N ALA A 42 2.67 22.78 -12.48
CA ALA A 42 4.09 22.70 -12.83
C ALA A 42 4.58 23.91 -13.66
N GLY A 43 3.68 24.74 -14.20
CA GLY A 43 4.03 25.81 -15.14
C GLY A 43 4.52 25.30 -16.49
N LEU A 44 4.12 24.10 -16.90
CA LEU A 44 4.55 23.38 -18.09
C LEU A 44 3.41 23.16 -19.06
N THR A 45 3.77 22.88 -20.30
CA THR A 45 2.87 22.36 -21.34
C THR A 45 3.24 20.93 -21.70
N LEU A 46 2.37 20.24 -22.43
CA LEU A 46 2.71 18.91 -22.92
C LEU A 46 3.96 18.92 -23.86
N ALA A 47 4.27 20.08 -24.45
CA ALA A 47 5.46 20.25 -25.29
C ALA A 47 6.79 20.09 -24.50
N ASP A 48 6.77 20.40 -23.23
CA ASP A 48 7.93 20.36 -22.34
C ASP A 48 8.16 18.96 -21.74
N VAL A 49 7.21 18.02 -21.97
CA VAL A 49 7.29 16.64 -21.47
C VAL A 49 8.13 15.78 -22.42
N GLY A 50 9.21 15.22 -21.92
CA GLY A 50 10.11 14.34 -22.68
C GLY A 50 9.89 12.83 -22.51
N LEU A 51 9.19 12.42 -21.45
CA LEU A 51 8.94 11.03 -21.10
C LEU A 51 7.59 10.88 -20.43
N LEU A 52 6.87 9.81 -20.75
CA LEU A 52 5.64 9.44 -20.05
C LEU A 52 5.81 8.10 -19.35
N ALA A 53 5.25 7.99 -18.14
CA ALA A 53 5.20 6.76 -17.38
C ALA A 53 3.79 6.53 -16.83
N ALA A 54 3.39 5.25 -16.76
CA ALA A 54 2.12 4.89 -16.16
C ALA A 54 2.19 3.53 -15.48
N THR A 55 1.34 3.35 -14.46
CA THR A 55 1.19 2.07 -13.80
C THR A 55 0.62 1.03 -14.75
N ARG A 56 1.37 -0.05 -14.96
CA ARG A 56 0.97 -1.19 -15.79
C ARG A 56 0.17 -2.23 -14.99
N GLY A 57 0.49 -2.38 -13.71
CA GLY A 57 -0.06 -3.36 -12.77
C GLY A 57 0.87 -3.55 -11.57
N PRO A 58 0.52 -4.40 -10.62
CA PRO A 58 -0.78 -5.04 -10.47
C PRO A 58 -1.90 -4.08 -10.04
N GLY A 59 -3.16 -4.45 -10.30
CA GLY A 59 -4.32 -3.66 -9.87
C GLY A 59 -5.63 -4.05 -10.53
N LEU A 60 -6.64 -3.19 -10.39
CA LEU A 60 -7.94 -3.34 -11.04
C LEU A 60 -7.81 -3.00 -12.53
N VAL A 61 -7.89 -4.03 -13.39
CA VAL A 61 -7.63 -3.92 -14.84
C VAL A 61 -8.39 -2.77 -15.49
N GLY A 62 -9.70 -2.61 -15.20
CA GLY A 62 -10.50 -1.53 -15.77
C GLY A 62 -10.00 -0.12 -15.41
N ALA A 63 -9.54 0.09 -14.19
CA ALA A 63 -8.97 1.36 -13.75
C ALA A 63 -7.57 1.59 -14.35
N LEU A 64 -6.73 0.55 -14.36
CA LEU A 64 -5.39 0.60 -14.97
C LEU A 64 -5.45 0.92 -16.46
N LEU A 65 -6.37 0.29 -17.20
CA LEU A 65 -6.54 0.52 -18.64
C LEU A 65 -6.76 1.99 -18.98
N VAL A 66 -7.50 2.74 -18.17
CA VAL A 66 -7.73 4.17 -18.43
C VAL A 66 -6.43 4.95 -18.40
N GLY A 67 -5.69 4.89 -17.29
CA GLY A 67 -4.44 5.65 -17.12
C GLY A 67 -3.36 5.19 -18.09
N PHE A 68 -3.22 3.87 -18.24
CA PHE A 68 -2.18 3.27 -19.08
C PHE A 68 -2.41 3.56 -20.57
N SER A 69 -3.65 3.39 -21.07
CA SER A 69 -3.97 3.68 -22.49
C SER A 69 -3.91 5.18 -22.79
N TYR A 70 -4.34 6.02 -21.86
CA TYR A 70 -4.23 7.47 -22.00
C TYR A 70 -2.77 7.91 -22.13
N ALA A 71 -1.90 7.47 -21.23
CA ALA A 71 -0.49 7.81 -21.26
C ALA A 71 0.22 7.25 -22.50
N LYS A 72 -0.10 6.00 -22.93
CA LYS A 72 0.38 5.43 -24.21
C LYS A 72 -0.07 6.26 -25.40
N GLY A 73 -1.33 6.68 -25.43
CA GLY A 73 -1.88 7.52 -26.51
C GLY A 73 -1.16 8.86 -26.63
N LEU A 74 -0.94 9.54 -25.50
CA LEU A 74 -0.15 10.77 -25.48
C LEU A 74 1.30 10.57 -25.94
N ALA A 75 1.96 9.50 -25.48
CA ALA A 75 3.31 9.16 -25.89
C ALA A 75 3.38 8.90 -27.40
N ALA A 76 2.44 8.10 -27.93
CA ALA A 76 2.38 7.76 -29.35
C ALA A 76 2.13 8.99 -30.24
N ALA A 77 1.20 9.86 -29.88
CA ALA A 77 0.89 11.07 -30.64
C ALA A 77 2.10 11.99 -30.81
N ARG A 78 3.04 11.95 -29.88
CA ARG A 78 4.26 12.77 -29.89
C ARG A 78 5.54 11.99 -30.15
N ARG A 79 5.43 10.68 -30.36
CA ARG A 79 6.58 9.75 -30.50
C ARG A 79 7.58 9.84 -29.33
N LEU A 80 7.05 10.09 -28.10
CA LEU A 80 7.86 10.10 -26.90
C LEU A 80 8.16 8.68 -26.43
N ALA A 81 9.22 8.54 -25.64
CA ALA A 81 9.48 7.31 -24.93
C ALA A 81 8.43 7.10 -23.81
N PHE A 82 8.17 5.85 -23.47
CA PHE A 82 7.19 5.44 -22.48
C PHE A 82 7.78 4.41 -21.51
N VAL A 83 7.47 4.55 -20.22
CA VAL A 83 7.91 3.62 -19.17
C VAL A 83 6.70 2.96 -18.51
N PRO A 84 6.50 1.64 -18.70
CA PRO A 84 5.49 0.88 -17.96
C PRO A 84 6.02 0.56 -16.56
N ILE A 85 5.33 0.99 -15.51
CA ILE A 85 5.78 0.83 -14.12
C ILE A 85 4.95 -0.20 -13.38
N ASP A 86 5.63 -1.09 -12.64
CA ASP A 86 5.00 -1.92 -11.62
C ASP A 86 4.59 -1.05 -10.42
N HIS A 87 3.34 -1.20 -9.96
CA HIS A 87 2.77 -0.42 -8.89
C HIS A 87 3.53 -0.55 -7.57
N LEU A 88 4.00 -1.76 -7.26
CA LEU A 88 4.75 -2.02 -6.02
C LEU A 88 6.14 -1.38 -6.08
N GLN A 89 6.77 -1.38 -7.26
CA GLN A 89 8.00 -0.64 -7.48
C GLN A 89 7.79 0.87 -7.29
N GLY A 90 6.62 1.41 -7.65
CA GLY A 90 6.23 2.77 -7.34
C GLY A 90 6.28 3.05 -5.83
N HIS A 91 5.68 2.19 -5.00
CA HIS A 91 5.72 2.33 -3.55
C HIS A 91 7.15 2.25 -2.96
N VAL A 92 8.02 1.40 -3.52
CA VAL A 92 9.45 1.40 -3.17
C VAL A 92 10.08 2.73 -3.54
N ALA A 93 9.84 3.22 -4.77
CA ALA A 93 10.45 4.42 -5.32
C ALA A 93 9.95 5.73 -4.67
N ALA A 94 8.84 5.71 -3.93
CA ALA A 94 8.43 6.83 -3.09
C ALA A 94 9.50 7.21 -2.05
N ASN A 95 10.29 6.22 -1.60
CA ASN A 95 11.39 6.42 -0.65
C ASN A 95 12.64 7.09 -1.28
N PHE A 96 12.68 7.23 -2.60
CA PHE A 96 13.74 7.98 -3.31
C PHE A 96 13.39 9.47 -3.50
N LEU A 97 12.20 9.91 -3.04
CA LEU A 97 11.69 11.27 -3.14
C LEU A 97 11.85 12.00 -1.80
N LEU A 98 13.05 12.40 -1.43
CA LEU A 98 13.29 13.15 -0.20
C LEU A 98 13.27 14.65 -0.44
N ALA A 99 12.72 15.39 0.53
CA ALA A 99 12.60 16.84 0.47
C ALA A 99 13.96 17.55 0.61
N ASP A 100 14.91 16.94 1.28
CA ASP A 100 16.25 17.47 1.57
C ASP A 100 17.34 17.04 0.57
N GLY A 101 16.94 16.32 -0.47
CA GLY A 101 17.84 15.88 -1.54
C GLY A 101 18.72 14.68 -1.21
N GLN A 102 18.58 14.09 -0.01
CA GLN A 102 19.25 12.83 0.33
C GLN A 102 18.30 11.67 0.07
N ALA A 103 18.50 10.92 -1.01
CA ALA A 103 17.74 9.72 -1.30
C ALA A 103 18.01 8.62 -0.26
N PHE A 104 16.99 7.82 0.08
CA PHE A 104 17.19 6.62 0.89
C PHE A 104 17.72 5.50 0.00
N GLU A 105 19.04 5.44 -0.14
CA GLU A 105 19.73 4.59 -1.09
C GLU A 105 19.68 3.10 -0.74
N PRO A 106 19.52 2.18 -1.71
CA PRO A 106 19.68 0.75 -1.50
C PRO A 106 21.09 0.38 -0.99
N PRO A 107 21.29 -0.77 -0.29
CA PRO A 107 20.27 -1.77 0.01
C PRO A 107 19.46 -1.44 1.27
N PHE A 108 18.19 -1.87 1.32
CA PHE A 108 17.33 -1.79 2.50
C PHE A 108 16.18 -2.82 2.43
N VAL A 109 15.57 -3.13 3.57
CA VAL A 109 14.28 -3.83 3.63
C VAL A 109 13.17 -2.80 3.41
N CYS A 110 12.15 -3.13 2.62
CA CYS A 110 10.98 -2.29 2.40
C CYS A 110 9.70 -3.01 2.82
N LEU A 111 8.94 -2.42 3.75
CA LEU A 111 7.58 -2.82 4.04
C LEU A 111 6.64 -2.05 3.11
N ILE A 112 5.90 -2.73 2.26
CA ILE A 112 4.78 -2.16 1.51
C ILE A 112 3.48 -2.63 2.16
N ALA A 113 2.72 -1.69 2.75
CA ALA A 113 1.45 -1.97 3.41
C ALA A 113 0.38 -0.99 2.94
N SER A 114 -0.57 -1.48 2.16
CA SER A 114 -1.65 -0.72 1.54
C SER A 114 -3.01 -1.42 1.68
N GLY A 115 -4.05 -0.85 1.09
CA GLY A 115 -5.37 -1.46 1.02
C GLY A 115 -5.42 -2.76 0.21
N GLY A 116 -4.55 -2.92 -0.78
CA GLY A 116 -4.53 -4.10 -1.67
C GLY A 116 -3.31 -5.01 -1.49
N HIS A 117 -2.24 -4.53 -0.88
CA HIS A 117 -0.98 -5.26 -0.80
C HIS A 117 -0.34 -5.14 0.59
N THR A 118 0.23 -6.25 1.07
CA THR A 118 1.15 -6.26 2.20
C THR A 118 2.28 -7.22 1.89
N LEU A 119 3.50 -6.69 1.82
CA LEU A 119 4.69 -7.47 1.55
C LEU A 119 5.95 -6.84 2.15
N LEU A 120 6.97 -7.67 2.33
CA LEU A 120 8.35 -7.28 2.61
C LEU A 120 9.20 -7.53 1.39
N ALA A 121 10.03 -6.57 1.07
CA ALA A 121 10.95 -6.63 -0.06
C ALA A 121 12.38 -6.33 0.37
N HIS A 122 13.34 -7.03 -0.21
CA HIS A 122 14.74 -6.67 -0.19
C HIS A 122 15.05 -5.83 -1.43
N VAL A 123 15.24 -4.55 -1.23
CA VAL A 123 15.60 -3.59 -2.29
C VAL A 123 17.11 -3.53 -2.36
N ARG A 124 17.69 -4.17 -3.38
CA ARG A 124 19.15 -4.24 -3.59
C ARG A 124 19.67 -3.11 -4.47
N SER A 125 18.80 -2.62 -5.36
CA SER A 125 19.08 -1.56 -6.33
C SER A 125 17.82 -0.74 -6.60
N HIS A 126 17.93 0.37 -7.32
CA HIS A 126 16.79 1.24 -7.62
C HIS A 126 15.81 0.64 -8.64
N ASP A 127 16.25 -0.29 -9.46
CA ASP A 127 15.52 -0.87 -10.60
C ASP A 127 14.78 -2.16 -10.25
N GLY A 128 14.93 -2.68 -9.01
CA GLY A 128 14.25 -3.90 -8.61
C GLY A 128 14.34 -4.27 -7.14
N PHE A 129 13.49 -5.20 -6.77
CA PHE A 129 13.44 -5.77 -5.42
C PHE A 129 13.10 -7.26 -5.45
N GLU A 130 13.53 -7.96 -4.42
CA GLU A 130 13.18 -9.35 -4.16
C GLU A 130 12.10 -9.42 -3.07
N VAL A 131 11.00 -10.14 -3.30
CA VAL A 131 9.96 -10.32 -2.30
C VAL A 131 10.43 -11.34 -1.26
N LEU A 132 10.52 -10.93 0.00
CA LEU A 132 10.89 -11.77 1.14
C LEU A 132 9.67 -12.48 1.75
N GLY A 133 8.51 -11.82 1.76
CA GLY A 133 7.25 -12.34 2.26
C GLY A 133 6.08 -11.47 1.84
N ARG A 134 4.88 -12.04 1.84
CA ARG A 134 3.64 -11.35 1.43
C ARG A 134 2.45 -11.79 2.27
N THR A 135 1.36 -11.05 2.20
CA THR A 135 0.12 -11.55 2.80
C THR A 135 -0.41 -12.75 2.04
N LEU A 136 -0.91 -13.75 2.80
CA LEU A 136 -1.53 -14.97 2.27
C LEU A 136 -3.06 -14.82 2.15
N ASP A 137 -3.61 -13.74 2.71
CA ASP A 137 -5.06 -13.47 2.72
C ASP A 137 -5.33 -11.95 2.62
N ASP A 138 -6.02 -11.35 3.58
CA ASP A 138 -6.31 -9.91 3.58
C ASP A 138 -5.01 -9.08 3.66
N ALA A 139 -4.94 -7.94 2.96
CA ALA A 139 -3.89 -6.96 3.18
C ALA A 139 -4.10 -6.22 4.52
N ALA A 140 -3.03 -5.63 5.07
CA ALA A 140 -3.11 -4.89 6.34
C ALA A 140 -4.12 -3.73 6.28
N GLY A 141 -4.12 -2.94 5.20
CA GLY A 141 -5.09 -1.86 5.02
C GLY A 141 -6.52 -2.37 4.88
N GLU A 142 -6.72 -3.51 4.21
CA GLU A 142 -8.01 -4.19 4.15
C GLU A 142 -8.46 -4.70 5.52
N ALA A 143 -7.54 -5.18 6.36
CA ALA A 143 -7.84 -5.54 7.74
C ALA A 143 -8.30 -4.33 8.55
N PHE A 144 -7.63 -3.18 8.42
CA PHE A 144 -8.07 -1.92 9.02
C PHE A 144 -9.47 -1.51 8.56
N ASP A 145 -9.76 -1.53 7.26
CA ASP A 145 -11.06 -1.14 6.70
C ASP A 145 -12.18 -2.09 7.15
N LYS A 146 -11.92 -3.39 7.18
CA LYS A 146 -12.89 -4.40 7.66
C LYS A 146 -13.14 -4.26 9.16
N GLY A 147 -12.09 -4.00 9.98
CA GLY A 147 -12.22 -3.73 11.40
C GLY A 147 -13.05 -2.47 11.67
N ALA A 148 -12.75 -1.38 10.99
CA ALA A 148 -13.50 -0.13 11.07
C ALA A 148 -14.98 -0.32 10.76
N ARG A 149 -15.30 -1.09 9.71
CA ARG A 149 -16.69 -1.42 9.33
C ARG A 149 -17.41 -2.19 10.43
N MET A 150 -16.74 -3.16 11.07
CA MET A 150 -17.33 -3.92 12.19
C MET A 150 -17.64 -3.05 13.41
N LEU A 151 -16.85 -1.99 13.60
CA LEU A 151 -17.05 -0.98 14.65
C LEU A 151 -17.97 0.17 14.22
N GLY A 152 -18.58 0.11 13.04
CA GLY A 152 -19.52 1.11 12.55
C GLY A 152 -18.88 2.43 12.07
N LEU A 153 -17.57 2.46 11.78
CA LEU A 153 -16.81 3.68 11.46
C LEU A 153 -16.84 4.09 9.98
N GLY A 154 -17.45 3.27 9.11
CA GLY A 154 -17.55 3.57 7.68
C GLY A 154 -16.29 3.24 6.87
N TYR A 155 -16.16 3.88 5.69
CA TYR A 155 -15.07 3.68 4.73
C TYR A 155 -14.61 5.04 4.15
N PRO A 156 -13.29 5.28 3.93
CA PRO A 156 -12.14 4.43 4.27
C PRO A 156 -11.95 4.34 5.80
N GLY A 157 -11.66 3.12 6.28
CA GLY A 157 -11.72 2.81 7.71
C GLY A 157 -10.42 3.08 8.47
N GLY A 158 -9.26 3.02 7.83
CA GLY A 158 -7.97 3.05 8.51
C GLY A 158 -7.79 4.26 9.44
N ALA A 159 -7.96 5.47 8.90
CA ALA A 159 -7.84 6.71 9.69
C ALA A 159 -8.96 6.87 10.75
N ALA A 160 -10.16 6.34 10.50
CA ALA A 160 -11.25 6.38 11.46
C ALA A 160 -10.99 5.44 12.63
N LEU A 161 -10.49 4.23 12.35
CA LEU A 161 -10.10 3.27 13.37
C LEU A 161 -8.93 3.79 14.22
N GLU A 162 -7.92 4.39 13.60
CA GLU A 162 -6.80 5.01 14.30
C GLU A 162 -7.27 6.13 15.27
N ARG A 163 -8.17 7.01 14.82
CA ARG A 163 -8.73 8.04 15.69
C ARG A 163 -9.51 7.47 16.87
N LEU A 164 -10.30 6.41 16.66
CA LEU A 164 -11.02 5.74 17.75
C LEU A 164 -10.04 5.05 18.71
N ALA A 165 -9.02 4.38 18.17
CA ALA A 165 -7.98 3.69 18.94
C ALA A 165 -7.16 4.63 19.84
N ALA A 166 -7.02 5.91 19.47
CA ALA A 166 -6.26 6.89 20.24
C ALA A 166 -6.82 7.13 21.66
N GLY A 167 -8.10 6.82 21.89
CA GLY A 167 -8.75 6.92 23.19
C GLY A 167 -8.82 5.62 24.00
N GLY A 168 -8.25 4.52 23.49
CA GLY A 168 -8.39 3.19 24.05
C GLY A 168 -7.08 2.58 24.57
N GLU A 169 -7.23 1.51 25.35
CA GLU A 169 -6.14 0.72 25.92
C GLU A 169 -5.78 -0.43 24.95
N PRO A 170 -4.54 -0.47 24.39
CA PRO A 170 -4.16 -1.45 23.39
C PRO A 170 -4.03 -2.88 23.91
N THR A 171 -4.05 -3.08 25.24
CA THR A 171 -3.99 -4.40 25.90
C THR A 171 -5.30 -4.85 26.52
N ALA A 172 -6.40 -4.09 26.32
CA ALA A 172 -7.71 -4.40 26.91
C ALA A 172 -8.32 -5.70 26.35
N PHE A 173 -8.04 -6.01 25.08
CA PHE A 173 -8.52 -7.24 24.43
C PHE A 173 -7.36 -8.01 23.81
N ASP A 174 -7.34 -9.32 24.04
CA ASP A 174 -6.35 -10.20 23.43
C ASP A 174 -6.81 -10.61 22.03
N PHE A 175 -6.10 -10.15 21.01
CA PHE A 175 -6.24 -10.57 19.62
C PHE A 175 -5.08 -11.47 19.20
N PRO A 176 -5.32 -12.50 18.38
CA PRO A 176 -4.22 -13.33 17.88
C PRO A 176 -3.29 -12.44 17.05
N ALA A 177 -2.05 -12.30 17.47
CA ALA A 177 -1.04 -11.64 16.65
C ALA A 177 -0.97 -12.37 15.31
N GLY A 178 -1.17 -11.65 14.22
CA GLY A 178 -1.24 -12.21 12.86
C GLY A 178 0.01 -13.02 12.52
N GLY A 179 -0.04 -14.32 12.73
CA GLY A 179 1.03 -15.27 12.45
C GLY A 179 2.26 -15.26 13.35
N ALA A 180 2.41 -14.35 14.31
CA ALA A 180 3.66 -14.18 15.06
C ALA A 180 3.85 -15.12 16.27
N ARG A 181 2.83 -15.81 16.76
CA ARG A 181 2.97 -16.74 17.91
C ARG A 181 2.32 -18.10 17.64
N PRO A 182 3.09 -19.20 17.64
CA PRO A 182 2.52 -20.55 17.64
C PRO A 182 1.74 -20.75 18.95
N ARG A 183 0.43 -20.98 18.89
CA ARG A 183 -0.28 -21.60 20.02
C ARG A 183 0.19 -23.03 20.16
N ALA A 184 0.55 -23.45 21.39
CA ALA A 184 0.91 -24.82 21.68
C ALA A 184 -0.17 -25.79 21.16
N GLY A 185 0.22 -26.84 20.42
CA GLY A 185 -0.66 -27.89 19.92
C GLY A 185 -1.11 -27.77 18.45
N LEU A 186 -0.52 -26.90 17.64
CA LEU A 186 -0.88 -26.73 16.23
C LEU A 186 0.10 -27.39 15.28
N GLY A 187 -0.44 -28.04 14.23
CA GLY A 187 0.31 -28.87 13.28
C GLY A 187 1.42 -28.15 12.50
N VAL A 188 2.20 -28.94 11.75
CA VAL A 188 3.43 -28.58 11.03
C VAL A 188 3.32 -27.30 10.20
N GLY A 189 2.21 -27.06 9.48
CA GLY A 189 2.02 -25.88 8.64
C GLY A 189 2.01 -24.54 9.37
N ARG A 190 1.66 -24.50 10.68
CA ARG A 190 1.72 -23.26 11.47
C ARG A 190 3.12 -22.94 12.00
N ILE A 191 3.95 -23.95 12.18
CA ILE A 191 5.37 -23.78 12.54
C ILE A 191 6.11 -23.20 11.32
N GLU A 192 5.83 -23.69 10.12
CA GLU A 192 6.41 -23.17 8.88
C GLU A 192 6.00 -21.71 8.67
N PHE A 193 4.74 -21.36 8.86
CA PHE A 193 4.27 -19.98 8.77
C PHE A 193 4.94 -19.07 9.81
N ALA A 194 5.12 -19.50 11.05
CA ALA A 194 5.80 -18.73 12.08
C ALA A 194 7.27 -18.40 11.73
N ARG A 195 7.90 -19.23 10.88
CA ARG A 195 9.26 -19.03 10.37
C ARG A 195 9.32 -18.29 9.03
N SER A 196 8.20 -18.19 8.31
CA SER A 196 8.12 -17.41 7.07
C SER A 196 8.03 -15.92 7.38
N LEU A 197 8.35 -15.08 6.40
CA LEU A 197 8.14 -13.64 6.46
C LEU A 197 6.75 -13.22 5.92
N ASP A 198 5.86 -14.18 5.70
CA ASP A 198 4.50 -13.93 5.23
C ASP A 198 3.59 -13.37 6.32
N PHE A 199 2.51 -12.73 5.91
CA PHE A 199 1.49 -12.17 6.77
C PHE A 199 0.16 -12.91 6.62
N SER A 200 -0.69 -12.83 7.66
CA SER A 200 -2.08 -13.27 7.60
C SER A 200 -2.91 -12.43 8.57
N PHE A 201 -3.96 -11.80 8.08
CA PHE A 201 -4.84 -10.92 8.85
C PHE A 201 -6.29 -11.43 8.93
N ALA A 202 -6.67 -12.47 8.19
CA ALA A 202 -8.02 -13.02 8.20
C ALA A 202 -8.45 -13.55 9.59
N GLY A 203 -7.49 -14.10 10.35
CA GLY A 203 -7.72 -14.54 11.73
C GLY A 203 -8.08 -13.39 12.68
N LEU A 204 -7.42 -12.24 12.54
CA LEU A 204 -7.71 -11.03 13.31
C LEU A 204 -9.13 -10.52 13.07
N LYS A 205 -9.52 -10.42 11.80
CA LYS A 205 -10.89 -10.04 11.40
C LYS A 205 -11.93 -10.91 12.06
N THR A 206 -11.72 -12.23 12.02
CA THR A 206 -12.65 -13.20 12.62
C THR A 206 -12.72 -13.07 14.14
N ALA A 207 -11.58 -12.86 14.80
CA ALA A 207 -11.52 -12.63 16.24
C ALA A 207 -12.29 -11.35 16.65
N LEU A 208 -12.10 -10.25 15.92
CA LEU A 208 -12.85 -9.01 16.16
C LEU A 208 -14.35 -9.22 15.99
N LEU A 209 -14.78 -9.91 14.92
CA LEU A 209 -16.20 -10.20 14.68
C LEU A 209 -16.83 -10.96 15.84
N TYR A 210 -16.15 -11.99 16.36
CA TYR A 210 -16.66 -12.75 17.51
C TYR A 210 -16.72 -11.90 18.77
N ARG A 211 -15.71 -11.07 19.03
CA ARG A 211 -15.70 -10.19 20.21
C ARG A 211 -16.82 -9.15 20.15
N VAL A 212 -17.03 -8.50 19.01
CA VAL A 212 -18.15 -7.55 18.82
C VAL A 212 -19.50 -8.24 19.03
N ARG A 213 -19.66 -9.45 18.50
CA ARG A 213 -20.91 -10.23 18.70
C ARG A 213 -21.13 -10.66 20.14
N GLU A 214 -20.10 -10.99 20.88
CA GLU A 214 -20.15 -11.33 22.29
C GLU A 214 -20.64 -10.14 23.10
N LEU A 215 -20.00 -8.97 22.95
CA LEU A 215 -20.35 -7.72 23.64
C LEU A 215 -21.79 -7.30 23.34
N LEU A 216 -22.25 -7.44 22.09
CA LEU A 216 -23.64 -7.11 21.73
C LEU A 216 -24.67 -8.08 22.36
N LYS A 217 -24.30 -9.33 22.68
CA LYS A 217 -25.19 -10.26 23.40
C LYS A 217 -25.32 -9.94 24.88
N ASP A 218 -24.24 -9.44 25.46
CA ASP A 218 -24.17 -9.11 26.88
C ASP A 218 -24.70 -7.70 27.15
N GLU A 219 -25.34 -7.05 26.15
CA GLU A 219 -25.89 -5.69 26.21
C GLU A 219 -24.82 -4.61 26.56
N GLU A 220 -23.57 -4.93 26.39
CA GLU A 220 -22.48 -3.98 26.61
C GLU A 220 -22.45 -2.90 25.51
N ASP A 221 -22.17 -1.67 25.93
CA ASP A 221 -22.16 -0.53 25.02
C ASP A 221 -20.85 -0.47 24.21
N LEU A 222 -20.94 -0.75 22.90
CA LEU A 222 -19.83 -0.58 21.98
C LEU A 222 -19.27 0.86 21.95
N ARG A 223 -20.04 1.87 22.40
CA ARG A 223 -19.52 3.25 22.52
C ARG A 223 -18.48 3.36 23.62
N THR A 224 -18.66 2.61 24.70
CA THR A 224 -17.73 2.59 25.83
C THR A 224 -16.50 1.76 25.54
N LEU A 225 -16.68 0.56 24.95
CA LEU A 225 -15.60 -0.39 24.70
C LEU A 225 -14.98 -0.26 23.30
N GLY A 226 -15.62 0.50 22.41
CA GLY A 226 -15.15 0.74 21.05
C GLY A 226 -13.72 1.25 20.94
N PRO A 227 -13.30 2.25 21.75
CA PRO A 227 -11.92 2.71 21.76
C PRO A 227 -10.91 1.61 22.10
N ASP A 228 -11.18 0.81 23.13
CA ASP A 228 -10.32 -0.29 23.57
C ASP A 228 -10.24 -1.41 22.54
N LEU A 229 -11.39 -1.76 21.92
CA LEU A 229 -11.43 -2.73 20.81
C LEU A 229 -10.60 -2.23 19.62
N ALA A 230 -10.75 -0.97 19.25
CA ALA A 230 -10.00 -0.38 18.14
C ALA A 230 -8.50 -0.33 18.45
N ALA A 231 -8.11 0.06 19.66
CA ALA A 231 -6.73 0.12 20.11
C ALA A 231 -6.07 -1.26 20.10
N SER A 232 -6.73 -2.25 20.70
CA SER A 232 -6.21 -3.63 20.79
C SER A 232 -6.15 -4.29 19.40
N TYR A 233 -7.15 -4.06 18.53
CA TYR A 233 -7.15 -4.57 17.17
C TYR A 233 -6.07 -3.93 16.29
N GLN A 234 -5.91 -2.59 16.35
CA GLN A 234 -4.82 -1.88 15.72
C GLN A 234 -3.47 -2.41 16.20
N ALA A 235 -3.27 -2.55 17.53
CA ALA A 235 -2.03 -3.05 18.10
C ALA A 235 -1.66 -4.42 17.51
N ALA A 236 -2.61 -5.35 17.40
CA ALA A 236 -2.37 -6.69 16.85
C ALA A 236 -1.96 -6.67 15.35
N ILE A 237 -2.53 -5.79 14.54
CA ILE A 237 -2.10 -5.58 13.14
C ILE A 237 -0.67 -5.06 13.12
N LEU A 238 -0.38 -4.02 13.90
CA LEU A 238 0.93 -3.38 13.93
C LEU A 238 2.02 -4.30 14.50
N ASP A 239 1.70 -5.10 15.53
CA ASP A 239 2.61 -6.13 16.07
C ASP A 239 3.06 -7.11 14.99
N SER A 240 2.11 -7.56 14.16
CA SER A 240 2.44 -8.44 13.04
C SER A 240 3.37 -7.78 12.04
N LEU A 241 3.09 -6.53 11.65
CA LEU A 241 3.93 -5.79 10.69
C LEU A 241 5.34 -5.58 11.23
N ILE A 242 5.47 -5.13 12.47
CA ILE A 242 6.77 -4.80 13.09
C ILE A 242 7.61 -6.07 13.31
N ALA A 243 7.01 -7.13 13.87
CA ALA A 243 7.72 -8.39 14.09
C ALA A 243 8.29 -8.97 12.78
N ARG A 244 7.57 -8.85 11.66
CA ARG A 244 8.06 -9.30 10.35
C ARG A 244 9.13 -8.38 9.78
N CYS A 245 9.06 -7.07 10.04
CA CYS A 245 10.16 -6.15 9.68
C CYS A 245 11.46 -6.51 10.41
N GLU A 246 11.39 -6.72 11.72
CA GLU A 246 12.56 -7.12 12.54
C GLU A 246 13.13 -8.45 12.03
N GLN A 247 12.30 -9.46 11.81
CA GLN A 247 12.73 -10.74 11.24
C GLN A 247 13.37 -10.62 9.86
N ALA A 248 12.87 -9.70 9.00
CA ALA A 248 13.44 -9.47 7.69
C ALA A 248 14.79 -8.75 7.76
N LEU A 249 14.94 -7.80 8.67
CA LEU A 249 16.23 -7.14 8.95
C LEU A 249 17.26 -8.16 9.43
N ASP A 250 16.90 -9.02 10.39
CA ASP A 250 17.77 -10.10 10.88
C ASP A 250 18.15 -11.09 9.77
N ALA A 251 17.17 -11.51 8.95
CA ALA A 251 17.41 -12.49 7.88
C ALA A 251 18.30 -11.93 6.75
N THR A 252 18.23 -10.62 6.50
CA THR A 252 19.04 -9.96 5.46
C THR A 252 20.36 -9.41 5.96
N GLY A 253 20.53 -9.29 7.29
CA GLY A 253 21.67 -8.63 7.90
C GLY A 253 21.72 -7.12 7.66
N LEU A 254 20.57 -6.51 7.34
CA LEU A 254 20.45 -5.07 7.09
C LEU A 254 19.95 -4.34 8.34
N ASP A 255 20.37 -3.10 8.49
CA ASP A 255 19.97 -2.17 9.56
C ASP A 255 19.14 -0.99 9.03
N ARG A 256 18.59 -1.10 7.80
CA ARG A 256 17.85 -0.05 7.10
C ARG A 256 16.48 -0.56 6.66
N LEU A 257 15.45 0.15 7.07
CA LEU A 257 14.04 -0.15 6.74
C LEU A 257 13.37 1.05 6.07
N ALA A 258 12.79 0.84 4.90
CA ALA A 258 11.87 1.78 4.27
C ALA A 258 10.43 1.29 4.41
N VAL A 259 9.46 2.21 4.36
CA VAL A 259 8.04 1.88 4.42
C VAL A 259 7.29 2.58 3.30
N GLY A 260 6.33 1.89 2.66
CA GLY A 260 5.47 2.42 1.61
C GLY A 260 4.03 1.95 1.76
N GLY A 261 3.12 2.54 0.99
CA GLY A 261 1.69 2.22 1.02
C GLY A 261 0.89 3.00 2.07
N GLY A 262 -0.43 3.01 1.91
CA GLY A 262 -1.33 3.87 2.70
C GLY A 262 -1.29 3.62 4.21
N VAL A 263 -0.99 2.39 4.66
CA VAL A 263 -0.85 2.07 6.10
C VAL A 263 0.37 2.78 6.72
N ALA A 264 1.38 3.16 5.93
CA ALA A 264 2.52 3.96 6.38
C ALA A 264 2.13 5.37 6.85
N ALA A 265 0.90 5.84 6.57
CA ALA A 265 0.37 7.08 7.11
C ALA A 265 -0.08 6.96 8.59
N ASN A 266 -0.30 5.73 9.10
CA ASN A 266 -0.71 5.49 10.48
C ASN A 266 0.36 5.99 11.47
N GLY A 267 -0.03 6.90 12.38
CA GLY A 267 0.90 7.55 13.31
C GLY A 267 1.47 6.60 14.36
N GLU A 268 0.67 5.64 14.83
CA GLU A 268 1.15 4.64 15.78
C GLU A 268 2.18 3.69 15.14
N LEU A 269 1.97 3.28 13.88
CA LEU A 269 2.98 2.53 13.13
C LEU A 269 4.29 3.31 13.04
N ARG A 270 4.23 4.59 12.66
CA ARG A 270 5.42 5.47 12.57
C ARG A 270 6.15 5.58 13.89
N ARG A 271 5.40 5.81 14.98
CA ARG A 271 5.97 5.91 16.33
C ARG A 271 6.68 4.63 16.75
N ARG A 272 6.07 3.48 16.49
CA ARG A 272 6.64 2.16 16.86
C ARG A 272 7.83 1.79 15.99
N LEU A 273 7.77 2.07 14.69
CA LEU A 273 8.91 1.86 13.79
C LEU A 273 10.13 2.71 14.14
N ALA A 274 9.94 3.92 14.65
CA ALA A 274 11.03 4.76 15.12
C ALA A 274 11.75 4.19 16.35
N ALA A 275 11.16 3.22 17.05
CA ALA A 275 11.73 2.57 18.22
C ALA A 275 12.45 1.24 17.92
N ILE A 276 12.37 0.73 16.68
CA ILE A 276 13.15 -0.46 16.29
C ILE A 276 14.64 -0.08 16.13
N GLY A 277 15.51 -1.05 16.34
CA GLY A 277 16.96 -0.85 16.32
C GLY A 277 17.58 -0.66 14.91
N ALA A 278 16.85 0.00 13.97
CA ALA A 278 17.26 0.21 12.59
C ALA A 278 17.10 1.66 12.15
N THR A 279 17.77 2.06 11.07
CA THR A 279 17.54 3.34 10.39
C THR A 279 16.26 3.25 9.58
N VAL A 280 15.20 3.91 10.05
CA VAL A 280 13.89 3.84 9.41
C VAL A 280 13.59 5.09 8.59
N HIS A 281 13.18 4.88 7.34
CA HIS A 281 12.64 5.93 6.48
C HIS A 281 11.16 5.68 6.17
N VAL A 282 10.32 6.68 6.47
CA VAL A 282 8.89 6.66 6.11
C VAL A 282 8.60 7.94 5.31
N PRO A 283 8.13 7.84 4.06
CA PRO A 283 7.85 9.00 3.23
C PRO A 283 6.84 9.96 3.86
N ALA A 284 6.80 11.19 3.37
CA ALA A 284 5.75 12.13 3.73
C ALA A 284 4.36 11.51 3.48
N PRO A 285 3.34 11.80 4.31
CA PRO A 285 2.02 11.16 4.19
C PRO A 285 1.41 11.24 2.79
N VAL A 286 1.62 12.33 2.06
CA VAL A 286 1.16 12.52 0.68
C VAL A 286 1.79 11.55 -0.32
N LEU A 287 2.96 10.98 -0.02
CA LEU A 287 3.66 9.99 -0.84
C LEU A 287 3.41 8.54 -0.39
N CYS A 288 2.72 8.33 0.73
CA CYS A 288 2.39 6.99 1.21
C CYS A 288 1.21 6.36 0.46
N THR A 289 0.23 7.18 0.04
CA THR A 289 -0.90 6.71 -0.78
C THR A 289 -0.53 6.73 -2.27
N ASP A 290 -1.36 6.11 -3.11
CA ASP A 290 -1.16 6.09 -4.56
C ASP A 290 -1.05 7.51 -5.12
N ASN A 291 0.01 7.77 -5.86
CA ASN A 291 0.30 9.07 -6.42
C ASN A 291 1.20 8.96 -7.66
N ALA A 292 1.19 9.99 -8.53
CA ALA A 292 1.99 9.99 -9.75
C ALA A 292 3.48 10.21 -9.50
N ALA A 293 3.86 10.90 -8.44
CA ALA A 293 5.27 11.19 -8.15
C ALA A 293 6.06 9.91 -7.85
N MET A 294 5.46 8.90 -7.17
CA MET A 294 6.10 7.62 -6.93
C MET A 294 6.34 6.84 -8.24
N ILE A 295 5.42 6.94 -9.19
CA ILE A 295 5.54 6.28 -10.52
C ILE A 295 6.62 6.99 -11.34
N ALA A 296 6.65 8.31 -11.34
CA ALA A 296 7.69 9.10 -11.99
C ALA A 296 9.09 8.85 -11.37
N SER A 297 9.15 8.64 -10.04
CA SER A 297 10.39 8.25 -9.36
C SER A 297 10.90 6.88 -9.83
N ALA A 298 10.03 5.88 -9.92
CA ALA A 298 10.38 4.55 -10.42
C ALA A 298 10.83 4.59 -11.89
N ALA A 299 10.20 5.43 -12.71
CA ALA A 299 10.54 5.57 -14.13
C ALA A 299 11.98 6.05 -14.38
N ARG A 300 12.60 6.73 -13.42
CA ARG A 300 14.02 7.16 -13.52
C ARG A 300 14.98 6.00 -13.62
N PHE A 301 14.60 4.84 -13.09
CA PHE A 301 15.43 3.66 -12.97
C PHE A 301 14.93 2.48 -13.82
N SER A 302 13.83 2.66 -14.55
CA SER A 302 13.22 1.63 -15.38
C SER A 302 13.54 1.85 -16.86
N PRO A 303 13.65 0.79 -17.67
CA PRO A 303 13.90 0.91 -19.10
C PRO A 303 12.79 1.69 -19.81
N ALA A 304 13.16 2.71 -20.56
CA ALA A 304 12.25 3.44 -21.42
C ALA A 304 12.13 2.76 -22.78
N LEU A 305 10.91 2.57 -23.24
CA LEU A 305 10.60 1.99 -24.54
C LEU A 305 10.38 3.09 -25.58
N ALA A 306 10.98 2.92 -26.76
CA ALA A 306 10.77 3.83 -27.87
C ALA A 306 9.43 3.55 -28.59
N TYR A 307 8.90 4.54 -29.31
CA TYR A 307 7.81 4.33 -30.25
C TYR A 307 8.31 3.44 -31.43
N PRO A 308 7.58 2.39 -31.85
CA PRO A 308 6.24 1.98 -31.44
C PRO A 308 6.21 0.82 -30.42
N ASP A 309 7.32 0.39 -29.82
CA ASP A 309 7.49 -0.88 -29.09
C ASP A 309 6.50 -1.04 -27.91
N TYR A 310 6.13 0.05 -27.24
CA TYR A 310 5.20 0.02 -26.10
C TYR A 310 3.73 -0.13 -26.52
N LEU A 311 3.37 -0.02 -27.79
CA LEU A 311 1.98 -0.09 -28.23
C LEU A 311 1.34 -1.45 -27.98
N SER A 312 2.13 -2.52 -28.06
CA SER A 312 1.69 -3.90 -27.79
C SER A 312 1.53 -4.25 -26.32
N LEU A 313 1.99 -3.38 -25.40
CA LEU A 313 1.90 -3.64 -23.97
C LEU A 313 0.46 -3.56 -23.47
N ASP A 314 0.11 -4.47 -22.57
CA ASP A 314 -1.16 -4.46 -21.85
C ASP A 314 -0.94 -4.38 -20.33
N VAL A 315 -1.99 -4.06 -19.59
CA VAL A 315 -2.01 -4.07 -18.13
C VAL A 315 -2.17 -5.50 -17.61
N TYR A 316 -1.91 -5.72 -16.31
CA TYR A 316 -2.13 -7.02 -15.66
C TYR A 316 -2.79 -6.85 -14.29
N ALA A 317 -3.60 -7.86 -13.91
CA ALA A 317 -4.35 -7.88 -12.65
C ALA A 317 -3.47 -8.22 -11.44
N THR A 318 -4.00 -7.97 -10.25
CA THR A 318 -3.43 -8.49 -9.01
C THR A 318 -3.37 -10.02 -9.06
N GLY A 319 -2.21 -10.60 -8.73
CA GLY A 319 -1.95 -12.05 -8.80
C GLY A 319 -1.44 -12.55 -10.16
N GLU A 320 -1.40 -11.71 -11.18
CA GLU A 320 -0.78 -12.01 -12.47
C GLU A 320 0.64 -11.43 -12.54
N SER A 321 1.51 -12.09 -13.30
CA SER A 321 2.80 -11.51 -13.70
C SER A 321 2.66 -10.83 -15.06
N PRO A 322 3.47 -9.80 -15.36
CA PRO A 322 3.55 -9.28 -16.72
C PRO A 322 3.84 -10.43 -17.68
N ARG A 323 2.96 -10.67 -18.65
CA ARG A 323 3.30 -11.59 -19.73
C ARG A 323 4.48 -10.99 -20.47
N GLU A 324 5.62 -11.66 -20.42
CA GLU A 324 6.71 -11.38 -21.33
C GLU A 324 6.15 -11.65 -22.74
N ASN A 325 6.06 -10.61 -23.55
CA ASN A 325 5.79 -10.78 -24.98
C ASN A 325 7.01 -11.50 -25.54
N ARG A 326 6.89 -12.82 -25.74
CA ARG A 326 7.84 -13.63 -26.51
C ARG A 326 7.78 -13.25 -27.98
#